data_3677b0d6ef9acc75c92c2f2451f8003e
#
_entry.id   3677b0d6ef9acc75c92c2f2451f8003e
#
_cell.length_a   1.000
_cell.length_b   1.000
_cell.length_c   1.000
_cell.angle_alpha   90.00
_cell.angle_beta   90.00
_cell.angle_gamma   90.00
#
_symmetry.space_group_name_H-M   'P 1'
#
loop_
_entity.id
_entity.type
_entity.pdbx_description
1 polymer ?
#
loop_
_entity_poly.entity_id
_entity_poly.type
_entity_poly.pdbx_seq_one_letter_code
_entity_poly.pdbx_strand_id
1 'polypeptide(L)'
;MSGSSYYVPHETKWPFLATVALIIMFIGLANYMNDESNLTLTYTGLALLLLVIYGWFSYVVNESEGGLYDAQVDMSFRWGMAWFIFSEVMFFAAFFGALYYARELSLPWLAGEGSKVSTNQELWPTFENVWPSNGPANVGGEFIVMKAAGIPALNTIILLISGLTVTW
;
A
#
# COMPACT_ATOMS: atom_id res chain seq x y z
N MET A 1 -31.05 -18.98 29.74
CA MET A 1 -30.37 -18.73 28.47
C MET A 1 -30.30 -17.20 28.34
N SER A 2 -29.24 -16.56 28.84
CA SER A 2 -28.99 -15.13 28.62
C SER A 2 -28.59 -14.98 27.16
N GLY A 3 -29.50 -14.42 26.35
CA GLY A 3 -29.16 -14.07 24.98
C GLY A 3 -27.97 -13.12 25.03
N SER A 4 -26.83 -13.52 24.49
CA SER A 4 -25.71 -12.63 24.24
C SER A 4 -26.20 -11.51 23.31
N SER A 5 -26.45 -10.33 23.85
CA SER A 5 -26.75 -9.20 23.00
C SER A 5 -25.49 -8.89 22.20
N TYR A 6 -25.60 -8.92 20.88
CA TYR A 6 -24.50 -8.54 20.00
C TYR A 6 -24.06 -7.11 20.36
N TYR A 7 -22.77 -6.93 20.64
CA TYR A 7 -22.23 -5.59 20.88
C TYR A 7 -22.29 -4.77 19.60
N VAL A 8 -23.02 -3.68 19.64
CA VAL A 8 -23.06 -2.68 18.57
C VAL A 8 -22.22 -1.50 19.01
N PRO A 9 -21.12 -1.18 18.30
CA PRO A 9 -20.31 -0.02 18.63
C PRO A 9 -21.14 1.27 18.62
N HIS A 10 -20.84 2.18 19.52
CA HIS A 10 -21.47 3.50 19.52
C HIS A 10 -21.11 4.26 18.24
N GLU A 11 -22.01 5.15 17.79
CA GLU A 11 -21.74 6.04 16.68
C GLU A 11 -20.48 6.88 16.96
N THR A 12 -19.53 6.83 16.05
CA THR A 12 -18.26 7.52 16.20
C THR A 12 -18.02 8.49 15.03
N LYS A 13 -17.35 9.59 15.31
CA LYS A 13 -16.98 10.60 14.30
C LYS A 13 -15.59 10.36 13.71
N TRP A 14 -14.84 9.39 14.22
CA TRP A 14 -13.45 9.14 13.85
C TRP A 14 -13.24 8.85 12.37
N PRO A 15 -14.02 7.97 11.71
CA PRO A 15 -13.86 7.71 10.30
C PRO A 15 -14.09 8.95 9.42
N PHE A 16 -15.07 9.77 9.78
CA PHE A 16 -15.33 11.02 9.07
C PHE A 16 -14.19 12.02 9.21
N LEU A 17 -13.67 12.21 10.43
CA LEU A 17 -12.54 13.10 10.69
C LEU A 17 -11.26 12.61 9.96
N ALA A 18 -11.02 11.30 9.96
CA ALA A 18 -9.91 10.71 9.23
C ALA A 18 -10.03 10.95 7.71
N THR A 19 -11.23 10.81 7.16
CA THR A 19 -11.48 11.10 5.74
C THR A 19 -11.18 12.56 5.39
N VAL A 20 -11.64 13.50 6.21
CA VAL A 20 -11.36 14.93 6.00
C VAL A 20 -9.85 15.21 6.05
N ALA A 21 -9.14 14.65 7.03
CA ALA A 21 -7.69 14.81 7.15
C ALA A 21 -6.95 14.23 5.94
N LEU A 22 -7.36 13.06 5.44
CA LEU A 22 -6.81 12.45 4.24
C LEU A 22 -7.07 13.29 2.98
N ILE A 23 -8.28 13.82 2.81
CA ILE A 23 -8.60 14.71 1.68
C ILE A 23 -7.67 15.92 1.68
N ILE A 24 -7.50 16.60 2.82
CA ILE A 24 -6.60 17.75 2.94
C ILE A 24 -5.16 17.35 2.58
N MET A 25 -4.70 16.22 3.10
CA MET A 25 -3.33 15.72 2.83
C MET A 25 -3.12 15.42 1.34
N PHE A 26 -4.06 14.73 0.71
CA PHE A 26 -3.92 14.37 -0.71
C PHE A 26 -4.11 15.53 -1.67
N ILE A 27 -4.97 16.51 -1.36
CA ILE A 27 -5.06 17.74 -2.13
C ILE A 27 -3.73 18.50 -2.05
N GLY A 28 -3.13 18.59 -0.86
CA GLY A 28 -1.83 19.20 -0.69
C GLY A 28 -0.73 18.49 -1.47
N LEU A 29 -0.74 17.17 -1.48
CA LEU A 29 0.23 16.36 -2.24
C LEU A 29 0.03 16.52 -3.76
N ALA A 30 -1.22 16.54 -4.22
CA ALA A 30 -1.55 16.76 -5.63
C ALA A 30 -1.09 18.14 -6.10
N ASN A 31 -1.32 19.18 -5.31
CA ASN A 31 -0.84 20.53 -5.61
C ASN A 31 0.69 20.59 -5.69
N TYR A 32 1.38 19.96 -4.75
CA TYR A 32 2.83 19.85 -4.80
C TYR A 32 3.36 19.16 -6.07
N MET A 33 2.67 18.11 -6.53
CA MET A 33 3.05 17.40 -7.76
C MET A 33 2.74 18.19 -9.04
N ASN A 34 1.89 19.22 -8.96
CA ASN A 34 1.51 20.10 -10.08
C ASN A 34 2.23 21.47 -10.03
N ASP A 35 3.51 21.47 -9.64
CA ASP A 35 4.40 22.64 -9.59
C ASP A 35 4.13 23.69 -8.48
N GLU A 36 3.24 23.41 -7.55
CA GLU A 36 3.13 24.23 -6.35
C GLU A 36 4.18 23.76 -5.33
N SER A 37 5.25 24.53 -5.15
CA SER A 37 6.37 24.18 -4.25
C SER A 37 6.03 24.18 -2.74
N ASN A 38 4.75 24.23 -2.38
CA ASN A 38 4.31 24.41 -0.99
C ASN A 38 3.66 23.12 -0.43
N LEU A 39 4.34 22.48 0.53
CA LEU A 39 3.87 21.28 1.24
C LEU A 39 3.06 21.60 2.51
N THR A 40 2.75 22.86 2.80
CA THR A 40 2.05 23.24 4.03
C THR A 40 0.71 22.52 4.20
N LEU A 41 -0.06 22.42 3.13
CA LEU A 41 -1.36 21.74 3.17
C LEU A 41 -1.20 20.24 3.41
N THR A 42 -0.20 19.60 2.81
CA THR A 42 0.13 18.19 3.04
C THR A 42 0.48 17.93 4.50
N TYR A 43 1.38 18.75 5.07
CA TYR A 43 1.77 18.61 6.48
C TYR A 43 0.62 18.93 7.43
N THR A 44 -0.26 19.87 7.10
CA THR A 44 -1.46 20.15 7.89
C THR A 44 -2.39 18.94 7.90
N GLY A 45 -2.67 18.35 6.74
CA GLY A 45 -3.46 17.13 6.63
C GLY A 45 -2.85 15.96 7.39
N LEU A 46 -1.53 15.77 7.29
CA LEU A 46 -0.82 14.75 8.04
C LEU A 46 -0.90 14.97 9.55
N ALA A 47 -0.70 16.19 10.03
CA ALA A 47 -0.82 16.51 11.46
C ALA A 47 -2.24 16.24 11.98
N LEU A 48 -3.26 16.66 11.24
CA LEU A 48 -4.65 16.36 11.56
C LEU A 48 -4.93 14.85 11.61
N LEU A 49 -4.41 14.10 10.63
CA LEU A 49 -4.56 12.65 10.58
C LEU A 49 -3.93 11.98 11.81
N LEU A 50 -2.73 12.38 12.19
CA LEU A 50 -2.05 11.86 13.39
C LEU A 50 -2.84 12.15 14.67
N LEU A 51 -3.40 13.35 14.81
CA LEU A 51 -4.26 13.71 15.95
C LEU A 51 -5.54 12.86 15.98
N VAL A 52 -6.17 12.65 14.82
CA VAL A 52 -7.38 11.81 14.72
C VAL A 52 -7.06 10.36 15.06
N ILE A 53 -5.96 9.81 14.54
CA ILE A 53 -5.53 8.44 14.86
C ILE A 53 -5.25 8.28 16.35
N TYR A 54 -4.51 9.21 16.94
CA TYR A 54 -4.23 9.19 18.37
C TYR A 54 -5.52 9.20 19.21
N GLY A 55 -6.45 10.11 18.91
CA GLY A 55 -7.73 10.17 19.60
C GLY A 55 -8.58 8.91 19.41
N TRP A 56 -8.63 8.38 18.19
CA TRP A 56 -9.38 7.16 17.87
C TRP A 56 -8.83 5.95 18.61
N PHE A 57 -7.52 5.72 18.54
CA PHE A 57 -6.92 4.58 19.26
C PHE A 57 -7.02 4.73 20.78
N SER A 58 -6.88 5.94 21.33
CA SER A 58 -7.11 6.18 22.75
C SER A 58 -8.53 5.81 23.16
N TYR A 59 -9.53 6.11 22.32
CA TYR A 59 -10.91 5.73 22.55
C TYR A 59 -11.08 4.20 22.56
N VAL A 60 -10.52 3.52 21.57
CA VAL A 60 -10.55 2.03 21.45
C VAL A 60 -9.89 1.37 22.67
N VAL A 61 -8.74 1.91 23.14
CA VAL A 61 -8.07 1.40 24.33
C VAL A 61 -8.97 1.55 25.57
N ASN A 62 -9.60 2.69 25.75
CA ASN A 62 -10.52 2.92 26.89
C ASN A 62 -11.73 1.98 26.83
N GLU A 63 -12.28 1.70 25.65
CA GLU A 63 -13.38 0.72 25.51
C GLU A 63 -12.92 -0.70 25.85
N SER A 64 -11.72 -1.08 25.43
CA SER A 64 -11.13 -2.39 25.74
C SER A 64 -10.86 -2.56 27.23
N GLU A 65 -10.24 -1.56 27.88
CA GLU A 65 -9.97 -1.57 29.32
C GLU A 65 -11.25 -1.50 30.14
N GLY A 66 -12.28 -0.83 29.63
CA GLY A 66 -13.61 -0.77 30.24
C GLY A 66 -14.39 -2.09 30.19
N GLY A 67 -13.85 -3.13 29.54
CA GLY A 67 -14.46 -4.46 29.47
C GLY A 67 -15.73 -4.52 28.60
N LEU A 68 -15.88 -3.61 27.65
CA LEU A 68 -17.02 -3.57 26.74
C LEU A 68 -16.96 -4.67 25.66
N TYR A 69 -15.77 -5.25 25.43
CA TYR A 69 -15.56 -6.25 24.41
C TYR A 69 -15.73 -7.66 24.98
N ASP A 70 -16.68 -8.39 24.43
CA ASP A 70 -16.92 -9.80 24.75
C ASP A 70 -16.14 -10.76 23.81
N ALA A 71 -16.28 -12.05 24.02
CA ALA A 71 -15.61 -13.07 23.21
C ALA A 71 -16.02 -13.02 21.72
N GLN A 72 -17.22 -12.52 21.41
CA GLN A 72 -17.69 -12.38 20.04
C GLN A 72 -17.02 -11.19 19.35
N VAL A 73 -16.80 -10.11 20.05
CA VAL A 73 -16.05 -8.95 19.56
C VAL A 73 -14.59 -9.32 19.31
N ASP A 74 -13.93 -10.06 20.22
CA ASP A 74 -12.58 -10.59 20.02
C ASP A 74 -12.49 -11.46 18.76
N MET A 75 -13.46 -12.35 18.56
CA MET A 75 -13.54 -13.16 17.32
C MET A 75 -13.68 -12.29 16.08
N SER A 76 -14.51 -11.25 16.13
CA SER A 76 -14.71 -10.33 15.00
C SER A 76 -13.43 -9.55 14.66
N PHE A 77 -12.66 -9.10 15.64
CA PHE A 77 -11.36 -8.46 15.41
C PHE A 77 -10.33 -9.42 14.80
N ARG A 78 -10.29 -10.67 15.25
CA ARG A 78 -9.41 -11.69 14.66
C ARG A 78 -9.76 -11.97 13.20
N TRP A 79 -11.03 -12.08 12.87
CA TRP A 79 -11.46 -12.20 11.47
C TRP A 79 -11.15 -10.95 10.64
N GLY A 80 -11.32 -9.76 11.22
CA GLY A 80 -10.93 -8.51 10.57
C GLY A 80 -9.45 -8.49 10.22
N MET A 81 -8.58 -8.91 11.17
CA MET A 81 -7.15 -9.02 10.94
C MET A 81 -6.82 -10.08 9.87
N ALA A 82 -7.49 -11.22 9.87
CA ALA A 82 -7.29 -12.26 8.85
C ALA A 82 -7.63 -11.75 7.45
N TRP A 83 -8.72 -11.02 7.29
CA TRP A 83 -9.09 -10.39 6.02
C TRP A 83 -8.13 -9.28 5.60
N PHE A 84 -7.62 -8.49 6.56
CA PHE A 84 -6.59 -7.50 6.28
C PHE A 84 -5.31 -8.15 5.75
N ILE A 85 -4.80 -9.19 6.42
CA ILE A 85 -3.63 -9.95 5.95
C ILE A 85 -3.90 -10.55 4.56
N PHE A 86 -5.08 -11.09 4.33
CA PHE A 86 -5.46 -11.61 3.01
C PHE A 86 -5.40 -10.52 1.93
N SER A 87 -5.90 -9.31 2.21
CA SER A 87 -5.83 -8.18 1.28
C SER A 87 -4.39 -7.79 0.94
N GLU A 88 -3.49 -7.80 1.92
CA GLU A 88 -2.06 -7.53 1.72
C GLU A 88 -1.40 -8.60 0.84
N VAL A 89 -1.72 -9.88 1.07
CA VAL A 89 -1.25 -10.99 0.21
C VAL A 89 -1.71 -10.79 -1.23
N MET A 90 -2.99 -10.43 -1.43
CA MET A 90 -3.53 -10.18 -2.77
C MET A 90 -2.92 -8.95 -3.44
N PHE A 91 -2.60 -7.90 -2.67
CA PHE A 91 -1.87 -6.74 -3.15
C PHE A 91 -0.49 -7.13 -3.72
N PHE A 92 0.29 -7.88 -2.96
CA PHE A 92 1.58 -8.38 -3.44
C PHE A 92 1.44 -9.36 -4.61
N ALA A 93 0.44 -10.22 -4.60
CA ALA A 93 0.17 -11.13 -5.72
C ALA A 93 -0.12 -10.37 -7.02
N ALA A 94 -0.85 -9.25 -6.96
CA ALA A 94 -1.09 -8.40 -8.11
C ALA A 94 0.21 -7.80 -8.67
N PHE A 95 1.09 -7.28 -7.81
CA PHE A 95 2.37 -6.70 -8.23
C PHE A 95 3.33 -7.75 -8.78
N PHE A 96 3.47 -8.88 -8.12
CA PHE A 96 4.32 -9.97 -8.62
C PHE A 96 3.75 -10.60 -9.89
N GLY A 97 2.43 -10.70 -10.01
CA GLY A 97 1.76 -11.12 -11.24
C GLY A 97 2.02 -10.16 -12.40
N ALA A 98 1.95 -8.86 -12.17
CA ALA A 98 2.28 -7.84 -13.16
C ALA A 98 3.76 -7.89 -13.56
N LEU A 99 4.67 -8.08 -12.59
CA LEU A 99 6.09 -8.26 -12.84
C LEU A 99 6.36 -9.50 -13.70
N TYR A 100 5.75 -10.63 -13.37
CA TYR A 100 5.82 -11.86 -14.16
C TYR A 100 5.33 -11.62 -15.59
N TYR A 101 4.15 -11.00 -15.73
CA TYR A 101 3.59 -10.68 -17.05
C TYR A 101 4.53 -9.80 -17.87
N ALA A 102 5.06 -8.75 -17.28
CA ALA A 102 6.00 -7.85 -17.96
C ALA A 102 7.25 -8.59 -18.43
N ARG A 103 7.86 -9.39 -17.55
CA ARG A 103 9.13 -10.04 -17.79
C ARG A 103 9.02 -11.25 -18.73
N GLU A 104 8.05 -12.12 -18.49
CA GLU A 104 7.96 -13.43 -19.18
C GLU A 104 7.05 -13.41 -20.42
N LEU A 105 6.18 -12.40 -20.54
CA LEU A 105 5.26 -12.30 -21.68
C LEU A 105 5.48 -11.03 -22.49
N SER A 106 5.46 -9.85 -21.87
CA SER A 106 5.50 -8.59 -22.62
C SER A 106 6.85 -8.36 -23.32
N LEU A 107 7.96 -8.54 -22.61
CA LEU A 107 9.29 -8.34 -23.18
C LEU A 107 9.59 -9.32 -24.34
N PRO A 108 9.38 -10.64 -24.22
CA PRO A 108 9.53 -11.56 -25.33
C PRO A 108 8.66 -11.19 -26.54
N TRP A 109 7.42 -10.78 -26.31
CA TRP A 109 6.53 -10.37 -27.42
C TRP A 109 7.02 -9.11 -28.13
N LEU A 110 7.52 -8.12 -27.39
CA LEU A 110 8.08 -6.90 -27.97
C LEU A 110 9.38 -7.17 -28.74
N ALA A 111 10.16 -8.14 -28.30
CA ALA A 111 11.36 -8.61 -28.98
C ALA A 111 11.09 -9.54 -30.18
N GLY A 112 9.82 -9.81 -30.49
CA GLY A 112 9.43 -10.60 -31.68
C GLY A 112 9.41 -12.10 -31.47
N GLU A 113 9.41 -12.57 -30.23
CA GLU A 113 9.34 -14.01 -29.97
C GLU A 113 7.94 -14.57 -30.28
N GLY A 114 7.91 -15.83 -30.68
CA GLY A 114 6.68 -16.56 -31.05
C GLY A 114 5.96 -15.97 -32.26
N SER A 115 4.68 -15.63 -32.11
CA SER A 115 3.84 -15.09 -33.19
C SER A 115 3.95 -13.55 -33.36
N LYS A 116 4.85 -12.88 -32.65
CA LYS A 116 4.96 -11.42 -32.62
C LYS A 116 6.12 -10.84 -33.44
N VAL A 117 6.69 -11.64 -34.32
CA VAL A 117 7.82 -11.23 -35.21
C VAL A 117 7.48 -9.97 -35.99
N SER A 118 6.28 -9.87 -36.59
CA SER A 118 5.88 -8.71 -37.38
C SER A 118 5.80 -7.43 -36.52
N THR A 119 5.31 -7.54 -35.28
CA THR A 119 5.24 -6.39 -34.36
C THR A 119 6.63 -5.84 -34.05
N ASN A 120 7.61 -6.71 -33.80
CA ASN A 120 8.98 -6.29 -33.55
C ASN A 120 9.60 -5.67 -34.83
N GLN A 121 9.46 -6.33 -35.97
CA GLN A 121 10.06 -5.86 -37.24
C GLN A 121 9.51 -4.49 -37.69
N GLU A 122 8.23 -4.25 -37.50
CA GLU A 122 7.58 -3.02 -37.95
C GLU A 122 7.71 -1.86 -36.95
N LEU A 123 7.61 -2.16 -35.64
CA LEU A 123 7.57 -1.11 -34.61
C LEU A 123 8.87 -0.96 -33.82
N TRP A 124 9.53 -2.07 -33.50
CA TRP A 124 10.65 -2.10 -32.56
C TRP A 124 11.84 -2.98 -33.04
N PRO A 125 12.36 -2.80 -34.25
CA PRO A 125 13.33 -3.72 -34.83
C PRO A 125 14.67 -3.83 -34.10
N THR A 126 15.00 -2.85 -33.27
CA THR A 126 16.22 -2.82 -32.46
C THR A 126 16.05 -3.25 -31.03
N PHE A 127 14.81 -3.60 -30.62
CA PHE A 127 14.54 -3.98 -29.24
C PHE A 127 14.94 -5.43 -28.99
N GLU A 128 15.72 -5.64 -27.96
CA GLU A 128 16.15 -6.94 -27.47
C GLU A 128 15.48 -7.29 -26.15
N ASN A 129 15.21 -8.58 -25.92
CA ASN A 129 14.63 -9.09 -24.68
C ASN A 129 15.68 -9.13 -23.57
N VAL A 130 15.97 -7.97 -22.99
CA VAL A 130 16.93 -7.83 -21.89
C VAL A 130 16.23 -7.26 -20.67
N TRP A 131 16.43 -7.88 -19.53
CA TRP A 131 15.91 -7.41 -18.24
C TRP A 131 17.04 -6.90 -17.33
N PRO A 132 16.89 -5.77 -16.63
CA PRO A 132 15.76 -4.84 -16.63
C PRO A 132 15.73 -3.93 -17.87
N SER A 133 14.52 -3.45 -18.23
CA SER A 133 14.29 -2.68 -19.45
C SER A 133 13.29 -1.54 -19.22
N ASN A 134 13.49 -0.41 -19.91
CA ASN A 134 12.53 0.68 -20.03
C ASN A 134 11.54 0.48 -21.20
N GLY A 135 11.55 -0.68 -21.82
CA GLY A 135 10.79 -0.96 -23.03
C GLY A 135 11.43 -0.40 -24.32
N PRO A 136 10.82 -0.69 -25.48
CA PRO A 136 11.44 -0.42 -26.77
C PRO A 136 11.58 1.07 -27.11
N ALA A 137 10.70 1.91 -26.59
CA ALA A 137 10.75 3.36 -26.84
C ALA A 137 11.68 4.13 -25.86
N ASN A 138 12.22 3.46 -24.86
CA ASN A 138 13.07 4.04 -23.82
C ASN A 138 12.52 5.33 -23.21
N VAL A 139 11.20 5.38 -22.99
CA VAL A 139 10.48 6.60 -22.54
C VAL A 139 10.95 7.10 -21.18
N GLY A 140 11.42 6.18 -20.32
CA GLY A 140 11.95 6.52 -19.00
C GLY A 140 13.39 7.03 -19.01
N GLY A 141 14.07 7.06 -20.18
CA GLY A 141 15.47 7.42 -20.29
C GLY A 141 16.41 6.42 -19.60
N GLU A 142 17.59 6.89 -19.20
CA GLU A 142 18.52 6.06 -18.44
C GLU A 142 18.01 5.85 -17.02
N PHE A 143 18.09 4.63 -16.51
CA PHE A 143 17.70 4.29 -15.15
C PHE A 143 18.82 3.55 -14.42
N ILE A 144 18.88 3.75 -13.13
CA ILE A 144 19.81 3.04 -12.26
C ILE A 144 19.00 2.01 -11.45
N VAL A 145 19.39 0.74 -11.58
CA VAL A 145 18.75 -0.34 -10.81
C VAL A 145 18.97 -0.12 -9.31
N MET A 146 17.89 -0.13 -8.54
CA MET A 146 17.96 -0.01 -7.08
C MET A 146 18.75 -1.18 -6.48
N LYS A 147 19.78 -0.87 -5.70
CA LYS A 147 20.57 -1.90 -4.99
C LYS A 147 19.77 -2.44 -3.81
N ALA A 148 19.89 -3.74 -3.56
CA ALA A 148 19.28 -4.39 -2.39
C ALA A 148 19.81 -3.83 -1.06
N ALA A 149 21.11 -3.51 -1.00
CA ALA A 149 21.72 -2.82 0.12
C ALA A 149 21.35 -1.34 0.14
N GLY A 150 21.17 -0.76 1.31
CA GLY A 150 20.75 0.63 1.50
C GLY A 150 19.32 0.72 2.03
N ILE A 151 18.48 1.57 1.44
CA ILE A 151 17.10 1.82 1.91
C ILE A 151 16.26 0.53 1.96
N PRO A 152 16.26 -0.37 0.97
CA PRO A 152 15.49 -1.62 1.06
C PRO A 152 15.93 -2.52 2.22
N ALA A 153 17.24 -2.65 2.44
CA ALA A 153 17.76 -3.42 3.58
C ALA A 153 17.38 -2.79 4.92
N LEU A 154 17.49 -1.46 5.03
CA LEU A 154 17.08 -0.73 6.24
C LEU A 154 15.59 -0.93 6.52
N ASN A 155 14.74 -0.83 5.50
CA ASN A 155 13.30 -1.09 5.64
C ASN A 155 13.01 -2.51 6.14
N THR A 156 13.71 -3.50 5.63
CA THR A 156 13.60 -4.89 6.10
C THR A 156 13.98 -5.01 7.58
N ILE A 157 15.07 -4.38 8.01
CA ILE A 157 15.49 -4.38 9.42
C ILE A 157 14.42 -3.73 10.30
N ILE A 158 13.88 -2.59 9.90
CA ILE A 158 12.81 -1.89 10.65
C ILE A 158 11.57 -2.78 10.78
N LEU A 159 11.16 -3.47 9.72
CA LEU A 159 10.02 -4.38 9.76
C LEU A 159 10.27 -5.59 10.67
N LEU A 160 11.46 -6.15 10.64
CA LEU A 160 11.83 -7.25 11.55
C LEU A 160 11.81 -6.80 13.01
N ILE A 161 12.36 -5.63 13.32
CA ILE A 161 12.32 -5.06 14.67
C ILE A 161 10.88 -4.80 15.09
N SER A 162 10.05 -4.24 14.21
CA SER A 162 8.61 -4.03 14.46
C SER A 162 7.91 -5.35 14.79
N GLY A 163 8.21 -6.42 14.04
CA GLY A 163 7.69 -7.77 14.32
C GLY A 163 8.09 -8.30 15.71
N LEU A 164 9.34 -8.07 16.13
CA LEU A 164 9.82 -8.45 17.48
C LEU A 164 9.11 -7.65 18.57
N THR A 165 8.97 -6.34 18.40
CA THR A 165 8.36 -5.46 19.42
C THR A 165 6.86 -5.68 19.58
N VAL A 166 6.14 -6.06 18.52
CA VAL A 166 4.70 -6.36 18.60
C VAL A 166 4.44 -7.73 19.26
N THR A 167 5.43 -8.63 19.23
CA THR A 167 5.31 -9.96 19.83
C THR A 167 5.62 -9.93 21.32
N TRP A 168 6.45 -9.02 21.77
CA TRP A 168 6.83 -8.87 23.19
C TRP A 168 5.77 -8.05 23.92
#